data_a985d41c3e0111892935ed74d17248f9
#
_entry.id   a985d41c3e0111892935ed74d17248f9
#
_cell.length_a   1.000
_cell.length_b   1.000
_cell.length_c   1.000
_cell.angle_alpha   90.00
_cell.angle_beta   90.00
_cell.angle_gamma   90.00
#
_symmetry.space_group_name_H-M   'P 1'
#
loop_
_entity.id
_entity.type
_entity.pdbx_description
1 polymer ?
#
loop_
_entity_poly.entity_id
_entity_poly.type
_entity_poly.pdbx_seq_one_letter_code
_entity_poly.pdbx_strand_id
1 'polypeptide(L)'
;MNKQGITISLCIIVRDEEKTIARCLDGVEEIVDEIVVVDTGSVDRTKEIVEKYTPNIYDFQWIDDFSAARNFAFSKATQQYILWLDADDVLLEDAQEALKQLKGQLDSNVDAVSMPYHLVMDSNGKPLYCTRRYRLVKREKQFQWFGKVHEYLAVSGEIFNSNIAITHKKEKEVTDRNLKIFQNAVAAGEELSPRDLFYYANESMDNQKYNDAVLLYETFLNQDEGWYEEKIYACGKLGDCYAKLGLWEKAVEACAKSFRYDVPRGENCTRIGYIYMDQQKYNEAIFWFKLATEVPLAKDSPFHSPASYTWLPYLQMCICYSKLGEQDKAYYYNELAASYVPNNAAIEYNRKYFRGVFDKQYKV
;
A
#
# COMPACT_ATOMS: atom_id res chain seq x y z
N MET A 1 -21.02 -38.37 -1.20
CA MET A 1 -21.48 -37.40 -0.20
C MET A 1 -21.47 -36.04 -0.86
N ASN A 2 -22.67 -35.44 -1.05
CA ASN A 2 -22.71 -34.05 -1.51
C ASN A 2 -22.03 -33.21 -0.45
N LYS A 3 -20.86 -32.63 -0.75
CA LYS A 3 -20.26 -31.61 0.09
C LYS A 3 -21.23 -30.43 0.13
N GLN A 4 -21.85 -30.21 1.26
CA GLN A 4 -22.64 -29.01 1.48
C GLN A 4 -21.63 -27.88 1.51
N GLY A 5 -21.79 -26.86 0.64
CA GLY A 5 -20.89 -25.71 0.60
C GLY A 5 -20.84 -24.97 1.92
N ILE A 6 -19.83 -24.13 2.11
CA ILE A 6 -19.73 -23.27 3.30
C ILE A 6 -20.78 -22.17 3.27
N THR A 7 -21.13 -21.62 4.45
CA THR A 7 -21.96 -20.41 4.57
C THR A 7 -21.12 -19.20 4.97
N ILE A 8 -21.46 -18.02 4.44
CA ILE A 8 -20.64 -16.81 4.51
C ILE A 8 -21.46 -15.62 5.04
N SER A 9 -20.99 -14.97 6.11
CA SER A 9 -21.42 -13.62 6.49
C SER A 9 -20.50 -12.60 5.83
N LEU A 10 -21.03 -11.65 5.08
CA LEU A 10 -20.31 -10.44 4.70
C LEU A 10 -20.32 -9.46 5.89
N CYS A 11 -19.16 -8.94 6.28
CA CYS A 11 -19.05 -7.89 7.29
C CYS A 11 -18.41 -6.63 6.67
N ILE A 12 -19.11 -5.50 6.75
CA ILE A 12 -18.64 -4.20 6.24
C ILE A 12 -18.85 -3.13 7.32
N ILE A 13 -17.88 -2.23 7.47
CA ILE A 13 -18.03 -0.99 8.22
C ILE A 13 -18.21 0.16 7.21
N VAL A 14 -19.11 1.09 7.48
CA VAL A 14 -19.44 2.17 6.55
C VAL A 14 -19.49 3.53 7.25
N ARG A 15 -19.14 4.59 6.51
CA ARG A 15 -19.40 5.98 6.86
C ARG A 15 -19.43 6.86 5.62
N ASP A 16 -20.59 7.45 5.30
CA ASP A 16 -20.78 8.36 4.17
C ASP A 16 -20.34 7.71 2.84
N GLU A 17 -20.92 6.53 2.51
CA GLU A 17 -20.57 5.70 1.35
C GLU A 17 -21.74 5.60 0.34
N GLU A 18 -22.65 6.58 0.27
CA GLU A 18 -23.84 6.54 -0.61
C GLU A 18 -23.49 6.32 -2.09
N LYS A 19 -22.26 6.68 -2.53
CA LYS A 19 -21.82 6.54 -3.92
C LYS A 19 -21.24 5.17 -4.25
N THR A 20 -20.75 4.44 -3.27
CA THR A 20 -19.92 3.24 -3.45
C THR A 20 -20.56 1.98 -2.93
N ILE A 21 -21.33 2.06 -1.83
CA ILE A 21 -21.83 0.88 -1.10
C ILE A 21 -22.73 -0.02 -1.94
N ALA A 22 -23.64 0.53 -2.78
CA ALA A 22 -24.50 -0.27 -3.64
C ALA A 22 -23.66 -1.15 -4.58
N ARG A 23 -22.68 -0.59 -5.25
CA ARG A 23 -21.77 -1.31 -6.16
C ARG A 23 -20.99 -2.43 -5.46
N CYS A 24 -20.61 -2.23 -4.20
CA CYS A 24 -19.95 -3.26 -3.41
C CYS A 24 -20.91 -4.41 -3.10
N LEU A 25 -22.12 -4.09 -2.64
CA LEU A 25 -23.15 -5.08 -2.24
C LEU A 25 -23.68 -5.86 -3.45
N ASP A 26 -23.98 -5.19 -4.58
CA ASP A 26 -24.42 -5.84 -5.84
C ASP A 26 -23.45 -6.95 -6.28
N GLY A 27 -22.14 -6.78 -6.03
CA GLY A 27 -21.13 -7.76 -6.40
C GLY A 27 -21.11 -9.02 -5.56
N VAL A 28 -21.82 -9.06 -4.42
CA VAL A 28 -21.72 -10.18 -3.47
C VAL A 28 -23.03 -10.67 -2.89
N GLU A 29 -24.15 -9.93 -3.02
CA GLU A 29 -25.42 -10.27 -2.39
C GLU A 29 -25.95 -11.67 -2.75
N GLU A 30 -25.78 -12.11 -4.00
CA GLU A 30 -26.16 -13.46 -4.44
C GLU A 30 -25.18 -14.57 -4.00
N ILE A 31 -24.03 -14.21 -3.42
CA ILE A 31 -22.98 -15.16 -3.06
C ILE A 31 -22.99 -15.45 -1.57
N VAL A 32 -23.22 -14.42 -0.75
CA VAL A 32 -23.18 -14.54 0.72
C VAL A 32 -24.54 -14.95 1.28
N ASP A 33 -24.55 -15.53 2.47
CA ASP A 33 -25.77 -16.00 3.13
C ASP A 33 -26.27 -14.98 4.15
N GLU A 34 -25.45 -14.04 4.52
CA GLU A 34 -25.76 -12.97 5.47
C GLU A 34 -24.95 -11.73 5.13
N ILE A 35 -25.57 -10.56 5.25
CA ILE A 35 -24.88 -9.26 5.13
C ILE A 35 -25.03 -8.53 6.46
N VAL A 36 -23.91 -8.17 7.07
CA VAL A 36 -23.79 -7.40 8.31
C VAL A 36 -23.11 -6.07 7.99
N VAL A 37 -23.82 -4.99 8.20
CA VAL A 37 -23.28 -3.63 8.00
C VAL A 37 -23.23 -2.89 9.33
N VAL A 38 -22.08 -2.34 9.64
CA VAL A 38 -21.86 -1.49 10.82
C VAL A 38 -21.67 -0.05 10.36
N ASP A 39 -22.63 0.79 10.68
CA ASP A 39 -22.60 2.22 10.41
C ASP A 39 -21.87 2.96 11.54
N THR A 40 -20.82 3.70 11.19
CA THR A 40 -19.99 4.45 12.14
C THR A 40 -20.35 5.94 12.20
N GLY A 41 -21.60 6.26 11.84
CA GLY A 41 -22.15 7.62 11.93
C GLY A 41 -22.28 8.31 10.57
N SER A 42 -22.85 7.63 9.56
CA SER A 42 -23.19 8.23 8.28
C SER A 42 -24.26 9.32 8.42
N VAL A 43 -24.07 10.39 7.68
CA VAL A 43 -25.00 11.52 7.59
C VAL A 43 -25.62 11.68 6.19
N ASP A 44 -25.17 10.89 5.23
CA ASP A 44 -25.68 10.78 3.87
C ASP A 44 -26.73 9.65 3.75
N ARG A 45 -27.03 9.24 2.54
CA ARG A 45 -28.03 8.20 2.25
C ARG A 45 -27.50 6.77 2.37
N THR A 46 -26.32 6.55 2.95
CA THR A 46 -25.71 5.21 3.08
C THR A 46 -26.67 4.20 3.71
N LYS A 47 -27.31 4.54 4.84
CA LYS A 47 -28.24 3.62 5.53
C LYS A 47 -29.46 3.27 4.67
N GLU A 48 -30.07 4.26 4.03
CA GLU A 48 -31.23 4.05 3.15
C GLU A 48 -30.92 3.11 1.98
N ILE A 49 -29.67 3.14 1.49
CA ILE A 49 -29.22 2.25 0.42
C ILE A 49 -29.02 0.84 0.97
N VAL A 50 -28.36 0.70 2.11
CA VAL A 50 -28.06 -0.60 2.74
C VAL A 50 -29.33 -1.34 3.17
N GLU A 51 -30.38 -0.64 3.62
CA GLU A 51 -31.69 -1.22 4.00
C GLU A 51 -32.34 -2.05 2.87
N LYS A 52 -31.97 -1.81 1.61
CA LYS A 52 -32.47 -2.57 0.46
C LYS A 52 -31.85 -3.98 0.35
N TYR A 53 -30.67 -4.19 0.96
CA TYR A 53 -29.90 -5.44 0.89
C TYR A 53 -30.02 -6.27 2.17
N THR A 54 -30.14 -5.63 3.33
CA THR A 54 -30.15 -6.35 4.61
C THR A 54 -30.84 -5.55 5.71
N PRO A 55 -31.55 -6.22 6.64
CA PRO A 55 -32.00 -5.61 7.88
C PRO A 55 -30.90 -5.60 8.97
N ASN A 56 -29.76 -6.26 8.77
CA ASN A 56 -28.69 -6.40 9.76
C ASN A 56 -27.77 -5.18 9.74
N ILE A 57 -28.32 -4.02 10.07
CA ILE A 57 -27.59 -2.75 10.16
C ILE A 57 -27.44 -2.41 11.64
N TYR A 58 -26.21 -2.17 12.06
CA TYR A 58 -25.87 -1.87 13.45
C TYR A 58 -25.16 -0.52 13.54
N ASP A 59 -25.61 0.32 14.45
CA ASP A 59 -24.91 1.57 14.77
C ASP A 59 -23.72 1.30 15.68
N PHE A 60 -22.58 1.90 15.36
CA PHE A 60 -21.38 1.88 16.17
C PHE A 60 -20.93 3.32 16.40
N GLN A 61 -20.93 3.74 17.66
CA GLN A 61 -20.39 5.06 18.00
C GLN A 61 -18.90 5.10 17.67
N TRP A 62 -18.51 5.98 16.75
CA TRP A 62 -17.13 6.12 16.35
C TRP A 62 -16.24 6.58 17.51
N ILE A 63 -15.17 5.83 17.74
CA ILE A 63 -14.21 6.04 18.83
C ILE A 63 -12.77 6.19 18.34
N ASP A 64 -12.60 6.65 17.09
CA ASP A 64 -11.29 6.78 16.43
C ASP A 64 -10.48 5.46 16.37
N ASP A 65 -11.18 4.34 16.13
CA ASP A 65 -10.60 3.00 16.08
C ASP A 65 -11.31 2.11 15.06
N PHE A 66 -10.62 1.85 13.92
CA PHE A 66 -11.14 0.97 12.87
C PHE A 66 -11.20 -0.49 13.32
N SER A 67 -10.22 -0.96 14.09
CA SER A 67 -10.20 -2.34 14.56
C SER A 67 -11.38 -2.64 15.48
N ALA A 68 -11.75 -1.71 16.34
CA ALA A 68 -12.92 -1.84 17.21
C ALA A 68 -14.22 -1.96 16.40
N ALA A 69 -14.41 -1.12 15.37
CA ALA A 69 -15.58 -1.19 14.50
C ALA A 69 -15.64 -2.51 13.71
N ARG A 70 -14.49 -3.01 13.18
CA ARG A 70 -14.44 -4.28 12.48
C ARG A 70 -14.65 -5.48 13.40
N ASN A 71 -14.09 -5.47 14.60
CA ASN A 71 -14.33 -6.50 15.61
C ASN A 71 -15.80 -6.52 16.01
N PHE A 72 -16.44 -5.36 16.14
CA PHE A 72 -17.87 -5.27 16.40
C PHE A 72 -18.67 -5.88 15.23
N ALA A 73 -18.32 -5.58 13.98
CA ALA A 73 -18.96 -6.19 12.81
C ALA A 73 -18.80 -7.73 12.81
N PHE A 74 -17.60 -8.23 13.07
CA PHE A 74 -17.30 -9.66 13.19
C PHE A 74 -18.12 -10.35 14.28
N SER A 75 -18.38 -9.67 15.41
CA SER A 75 -19.21 -10.20 16.50
C SER A 75 -20.68 -10.39 16.13
N LYS A 76 -21.16 -9.75 15.06
CA LYS A 76 -22.55 -9.87 14.56
C LYS A 76 -22.74 -10.98 13.53
N ALA A 77 -21.63 -11.48 12.95
CA ALA A 77 -21.67 -12.55 11.97
C ALA A 77 -22.17 -13.87 12.57
N THR A 78 -23.03 -14.58 11.85
CA THR A 78 -23.63 -15.85 12.31
C THR A 78 -23.19 -17.06 11.48
N GLN A 79 -22.70 -16.87 10.24
CA GLN A 79 -22.38 -17.95 9.32
C GLN A 79 -21.03 -18.61 9.66
N GLN A 80 -20.66 -19.67 8.93
CA GLN A 80 -19.43 -20.45 9.17
C GLN A 80 -18.16 -19.64 8.90
N TYR A 81 -18.17 -18.80 7.86
CA TYR A 81 -17.07 -17.94 7.47
C TYR A 81 -17.49 -16.48 7.43
N ILE A 82 -16.54 -15.60 7.62
CA ILE A 82 -16.70 -14.15 7.51
C ILE A 82 -15.90 -13.69 6.28
N LEU A 83 -16.58 -13.13 5.29
CA LEU A 83 -15.99 -12.31 4.24
C LEU A 83 -16.04 -10.85 4.71
N TRP A 84 -14.96 -10.11 4.58
CA TRP A 84 -14.97 -8.69 4.85
C TRP A 84 -14.52 -7.88 3.63
N LEU A 85 -15.19 -6.76 3.41
CA LEU A 85 -14.91 -5.82 2.35
C LEU A 85 -14.93 -4.40 2.90
N ASP A 86 -14.30 -3.48 2.17
CA ASP A 86 -14.49 -2.04 2.33
C ASP A 86 -15.63 -1.60 1.41
N ALA A 87 -16.33 -0.51 1.74
CA ALA A 87 -17.50 -0.06 1.00
C ALA A 87 -17.22 0.37 -0.46
N ASP A 88 -15.95 0.61 -0.77
CA ASP A 88 -15.44 0.96 -2.11
C ASP A 88 -14.70 -0.21 -2.81
N ASP A 89 -14.76 -1.41 -2.21
CA ASP A 89 -14.28 -2.65 -2.83
C ASP A 89 -15.29 -3.18 -3.85
N VAL A 90 -14.79 -3.84 -4.89
CA VAL A 90 -15.60 -4.43 -5.95
C VAL A 90 -15.06 -5.81 -6.30
N LEU A 91 -15.96 -6.80 -6.38
CA LEU A 91 -15.71 -8.07 -7.05
C LEU A 91 -16.17 -7.95 -8.51
N LEU A 92 -15.24 -8.13 -9.44
CA LEU A 92 -15.56 -8.20 -10.87
C LEU A 92 -16.25 -9.55 -11.18
N GLU A 93 -16.93 -9.64 -12.32
CA GLU A 93 -17.77 -10.83 -12.69
C GLU A 93 -16.99 -12.15 -12.60
N ASP A 94 -15.74 -12.18 -13.06
CA ASP A 94 -14.89 -13.37 -12.98
C ASP A 94 -14.54 -13.75 -11.52
N ALA A 95 -14.32 -12.75 -10.66
CA ALA A 95 -14.09 -12.96 -9.24
C ALA A 95 -15.35 -13.40 -8.49
N GLN A 96 -16.54 -12.91 -8.88
CA GLN A 96 -17.83 -13.34 -8.34
C GLN A 96 -18.06 -14.81 -8.62
N GLU A 97 -17.89 -15.22 -9.88
CA GLU A 97 -18.06 -16.62 -10.27
C GLU A 97 -17.06 -17.54 -9.55
N ALA A 98 -15.81 -17.12 -9.47
CA ALA A 98 -14.77 -17.86 -8.75
C ALA A 98 -15.07 -17.97 -7.23
N LEU A 99 -15.67 -16.94 -6.62
CA LEU A 99 -16.07 -16.96 -5.20
C LEU A 99 -17.29 -17.90 -4.98
N LYS A 100 -18.26 -17.92 -5.91
CA LYS A 100 -19.38 -18.89 -5.89
C LYS A 100 -18.86 -20.34 -5.94
N GLN A 101 -17.89 -20.61 -6.81
CA GLN A 101 -17.25 -21.93 -6.91
C GLN A 101 -16.48 -22.28 -5.63
N LEU A 102 -15.70 -21.33 -5.10
CA LEU A 102 -14.96 -21.53 -3.85
C LEU A 102 -15.91 -21.86 -2.70
N LYS A 103 -17.04 -21.13 -2.57
CA LYS A 103 -18.09 -21.39 -1.57
C LYS A 103 -18.59 -22.82 -1.61
N GLY A 104 -18.76 -23.38 -2.81
CA GLY A 104 -19.22 -24.77 -2.99
C GLY A 104 -18.17 -25.84 -2.72
N GLN A 105 -16.87 -25.50 -2.75
CA GLN A 105 -15.79 -26.48 -2.78
C GLN A 105 -14.77 -26.34 -1.65
N LEU A 106 -14.77 -25.22 -0.90
CA LEU A 106 -13.77 -24.93 0.15
C LEU A 106 -13.74 -26.08 1.17
N ASP A 107 -12.53 -26.54 1.47
CA ASP A 107 -12.34 -27.52 2.53
C ASP A 107 -12.62 -26.86 3.89
N SER A 108 -13.46 -27.53 4.70
CA SER A 108 -13.81 -27.05 6.04
C SER A 108 -12.62 -26.95 7.01
N ASN A 109 -11.46 -27.53 6.68
CA ASN A 109 -10.24 -27.41 7.45
C ASN A 109 -9.49 -26.10 7.19
N VAL A 110 -9.81 -25.37 6.12
CA VAL A 110 -9.20 -24.06 5.82
C VAL A 110 -9.66 -23.03 6.85
N ASP A 111 -8.73 -22.39 7.52
CA ASP A 111 -8.99 -21.38 8.53
C ASP A 111 -9.12 -19.96 7.93
N ALA A 112 -8.39 -19.70 6.86
CA ALA A 112 -8.48 -18.44 6.13
C ALA A 112 -8.13 -18.55 4.66
N VAL A 113 -8.73 -17.67 3.84
CA VAL A 113 -8.42 -17.51 2.42
C VAL A 113 -7.76 -16.17 2.19
N SER A 114 -6.55 -16.21 1.67
CA SER A 114 -5.81 -15.03 1.19
C SER A 114 -6.21 -14.74 -0.25
N MET A 115 -6.56 -13.47 -0.52
CA MET A 115 -7.01 -12.99 -1.82
C MET A 115 -6.15 -11.83 -2.31
N PRO A 116 -5.84 -11.75 -3.63
CA PRO A 116 -5.22 -10.57 -4.22
C PRO A 116 -6.10 -9.33 -4.01
N TYR A 117 -5.46 -8.20 -3.70
CA TYR A 117 -6.11 -6.91 -3.54
C TYR A 117 -5.48 -5.90 -4.50
N HIS A 118 -6.22 -5.54 -5.54
CA HIS A 118 -5.80 -4.61 -6.57
C HIS A 118 -6.07 -3.19 -6.12
N LEU A 119 -5.00 -2.46 -5.76
CA LEU A 119 -5.09 -1.10 -5.22
C LEU A 119 -5.00 -0.03 -6.32
N VAL A 120 -4.25 -0.30 -7.38
CA VAL A 120 -4.09 0.62 -8.52
C VAL A 120 -4.17 -0.17 -9.81
N MET A 121 -4.99 0.31 -10.74
CA MET A 121 -5.16 -0.28 -12.07
C MET A 121 -4.65 0.69 -13.13
N ASP A 122 -4.11 0.17 -14.23
CA ASP A 122 -3.82 0.97 -15.43
C ASP A 122 -5.10 1.26 -16.25
N SER A 123 -4.96 2.04 -17.32
CA SER A 123 -6.06 2.38 -18.22
C SER A 123 -6.66 1.18 -18.95
N ASN A 124 -5.98 0.03 -18.98
CA ASN A 124 -6.41 -1.20 -19.62
C ASN A 124 -7.00 -2.20 -18.62
N GLY A 125 -7.14 -1.80 -17.34
CA GLY A 125 -7.64 -2.68 -16.28
C GLY A 125 -6.62 -3.70 -15.76
N LYS A 126 -5.30 -3.51 -16.02
CA LYS A 126 -4.26 -4.35 -15.46
C LYS A 126 -3.79 -3.79 -14.11
N PRO A 127 -3.66 -4.61 -13.06
CA PRO A 127 -3.18 -4.15 -11.77
C PRO A 127 -1.73 -3.68 -11.85
N LEU A 128 -1.50 -2.43 -11.42
CA LEU A 128 -0.16 -1.83 -11.27
C LEU A 128 0.39 -2.02 -9.86
N TYR A 129 -0.50 -2.03 -8.86
CA TYR A 129 -0.12 -2.31 -7.48
C TYR A 129 -1.12 -3.29 -6.86
N CYS A 130 -0.60 -4.39 -6.36
CA CYS A 130 -1.37 -5.48 -5.78
C CYS A 130 -0.72 -5.93 -4.48
N THR A 131 -1.54 -6.20 -3.46
CA THR A 131 -1.13 -6.85 -2.22
C THR A 131 -2.04 -8.06 -1.99
N ARG A 132 -1.84 -8.78 -0.89
CA ARG A 132 -2.75 -9.87 -0.49
C ARG A 132 -3.35 -9.54 0.86
N ARG A 133 -4.61 -9.94 1.06
CA ARG A 133 -5.34 -9.79 2.33
C ARG A 133 -6.05 -11.10 2.66
N TYR A 134 -6.17 -11.41 3.94
CA TYR A 134 -7.02 -12.51 4.42
C TYR A 134 -8.47 -12.01 4.41
N ARG A 135 -9.21 -12.29 3.31
CA ARG A 135 -10.54 -11.72 3.09
C ARG A 135 -11.69 -12.63 3.53
N LEU A 136 -11.49 -13.95 3.52
CA LEU A 136 -12.46 -14.90 4.00
C LEU A 136 -11.85 -15.70 5.15
N VAL A 137 -12.46 -15.67 6.33
CA VAL A 137 -11.90 -16.28 7.54
C VAL A 137 -12.97 -17.08 8.30
N LYS A 138 -12.55 -18.16 8.93
CA LYS A 138 -13.42 -19.05 9.67
C LYS A 138 -13.87 -18.39 10.97
N ARG A 139 -15.19 -18.22 11.15
CA ARG A 139 -15.76 -17.49 12.30
C ARG A 139 -15.44 -18.13 13.66
N GLU A 140 -15.45 -19.47 13.75
CA GLU A 140 -15.14 -20.17 15.01
C GLU A 140 -13.73 -19.90 15.54
N LYS A 141 -12.79 -19.46 14.70
CA LYS A 141 -11.41 -19.10 15.11
C LYS A 141 -11.34 -17.76 15.83
N GLN A 142 -12.39 -16.94 15.77
CA GLN A 142 -12.48 -15.66 16.48
C GLN A 142 -11.28 -14.75 16.23
N PHE A 143 -10.79 -14.71 14.98
CA PHE A 143 -9.70 -13.82 14.60
C PHE A 143 -10.07 -12.37 14.89
N GLN A 144 -9.09 -11.61 15.41
CA GLN A 144 -9.28 -10.22 15.83
C GLN A 144 -8.50 -9.26 14.97
N TRP A 145 -9.06 -8.07 14.82
CA TRP A 145 -8.41 -6.92 14.23
C TRP A 145 -7.63 -6.15 15.28
N PHE A 146 -6.45 -5.64 14.89
CA PHE A 146 -5.56 -4.84 15.73
C PHE A 146 -5.09 -3.60 14.97
N GLY A 147 -4.89 -2.51 15.72
CA GLY A 147 -4.46 -1.21 15.21
C GLY A 147 -5.63 -0.26 14.96
N LYS A 148 -5.52 0.98 15.44
CA LYS A 148 -6.58 2.00 15.27
C LYS A 148 -6.76 2.42 13.83
N VAL A 149 -5.62 2.56 13.11
CA VAL A 149 -5.52 2.90 11.69
C VAL A 149 -4.53 1.92 11.05
N HIS A 150 -4.68 1.62 9.78
CA HIS A 150 -3.90 0.59 9.09
C HIS A 150 -3.97 -0.76 9.82
N GLU A 151 -5.16 -1.06 10.26
CA GLU A 151 -5.49 -2.25 11.02
C GLU A 151 -5.19 -3.53 10.24
N TYR A 152 -4.84 -4.57 10.95
CA TYR A 152 -4.61 -5.89 10.39
C TYR A 152 -5.41 -6.95 11.12
N LEU A 153 -5.83 -7.97 10.38
CA LEU A 153 -6.47 -9.15 10.93
C LEU A 153 -5.39 -10.17 11.30
N ALA A 154 -5.29 -10.52 12.59
CA ALA A 154 -4.35 -11.53 13.06
C ALA A 154 -4.86 -12.93 12.74
N VAL A 155 -4.30 -13.54 11.70
CA VAL A 155 -4.73 -14.85 11.17
C VAL A 155 -3.63 -15.88 11.40
N SER A 156 -4.05 -17.10 11.73
CA SER A 156 -3.17 -18.26 11.89
C SER A 156 -3.89 -19.54 11.47
N GLY A 157 -3.15 -20.64 11.31
CA GLY A 157 -3.69 -21.95 10.94
C GLY A 157 -3.56 -22.27 9.46
N GLU A 158 -4.51 -23.04 8.90
CA GLU A 158 -4.48 -23.49 7.52
C GLU A 158 -4.96 -22.38 6.57
N ILE A 159 -4.07 -21.91 5.69
CA ILE A 159 -4.31 -20.78 4.80
C ILE A 159 -4.39 -21.25 3.36
N PHE A 160 -5.50 -20.97 2.68
CA PHE A 160 -5.65 -21.18 1.25
C PHE A 160 -5.36 -19.88 0.48
N ASN A 161 -4.40 -19.91 -0.42
CA ASN A 161 -4.06 -18.77 -1.29
C ASN A 161 -4.88 -18.86 -2.59
N SER A 162 -5.94 -18.06 -2.68
CA SER A 162 -6.78 -18.00 -3.89
C SER A 162 -6.27 -16.96 -4.90
N ASN A 163 -6.77 -17.06 -6.14
CA ASN A 163 -6.56 -16.05 -7.17
C ASN A 163 -7.78 -15.12 -7.35
N ILE A 164 -8.77 -15.21 -6.46
CA ILE A 164 -9.97 -14.36 -6.47
C ILE A 164 -9.54 -12.96 -6.07
N ALA A 165 -9.59 -12.03 -7.02
CA ALA A 165 -9.13 -10.67 -6.80
C ALA A 165 -10.26 -9.75 -6.33
N ILE A 166 -9.97 -8.92 -5.33
CA ILE A 166 -10.83 -7.81 -4.92
C ILE A 166 -10.19 -6.53 -5.44
N THR A 167 -10.98 -5.67 -6.08
CA THR A 167 -10.49 -4.41 -6.67
C THR A 167 -10.96 -3.23 -5.85
N HIS A 168 -10.02 -2.41 -5.38
CA HIS A 168 -10.31 -1.16 -4.70
C HIS A 168 -10.64 -0.08 -5.73
N LYS A 169 -11.86 0.46 -5.68
CA LYS A 169 -12.31 1.55 -6.55
C LYS A 169 -12.61 2.80 -5.73
N LYS A 170 -11.54 3.39 -5.19
CA LYS A 170 -11.62 4.59 -4.36
C LYS A 170 -12.20 5.77 -5.13
N GLU A 171 -13.20 6.43 -4.53
CA GLU A 171 -13.80 7.67 -5.04
C GLU A 171 -13.56 8.86 -4.11
N LYS A 172 -13.23 8.60 -2.84
CA LYS A 172 -12.97 9.66 -1.86
C LYS A 172 -11.54 10.20 -1.96
N GLU A 173 -11.42 11.50 -1.79
CA GLU A 173 -10.12 12.15 -1.65
C GLU A 173 -9.38 11.71 -0.38
N VAL A 174 -8.06 11.81 -0.42
CA VAL A 174 -7.22 11.58 0.77
C VAL A 174 -7.47 12.73 1.75
N THR A 175 -7.77 12.39 2.99
CA THR A 175 -8.01 13.36 4.07
C THR A 175 -6.98 13.18 5.18
N ASP A 176 -6.91 14.15 6.09
CA ASP A 176 -6.09 14.09 7.29
C ASP A 176 -6.72 13.29 8.45
N ARG A 177 -7.80 12.51 8.17
CA ARG A 177 -8.53 11.72 9.17
C ARG A 177 -7.62 10.80 9.98
N ASN A 178 -6.79 10.01 9.29
CA ASN A 178 -5.91 9.06 9.96
C ASN A 178 -4.89 9.76 10.85
N LEU A 179 -4.33 10.87 10.38
CA LEU A 179 -3.43 11.71 11.17
C LEU A 179 -4.12 12.20 12.44
N LYS A 180 -5.38 12.67 12.34
CA LYS A 180 -6.17 13.15 13.50
C LYS A 180 -6.42 12.04 14.51
N ILE A 181 -6.70 10.82 14.08
CA ILE A 181 -6.88 9.66 14.97
C ILE A 181 -5.64 9.46 15.84
N PHE A 182 -4.44 9.46 15.26
CA PHE A 182 -3.21 9.33 16.02
C PHE A 182 -2.97 10.53 16.95
N GLN A 183 -3.23 11.75 16.48
CA GLN A 183 -3.10 12.95 17.32
C GLN A 183 -4.04 12.92 18.52
N ASN A 184 -5.29 12.47 18.34
CA ASN A 184 -6.27 12.33 19.42
C ASN A 184 -5.82 11.25 20.43
N ALA A 185 -5.28 10.12 19.96
CA ALA A 185 -4.77 9.07 20.83
C ALA A 185 -3.60 9.57 21.71
N VAL A 186 -2.64 10.27 21.11
CA VAL A 186 -1.53 10.88 21.86
C VAL A 186 -2.02 11.93 22.85
N ALA A 187 -2.97 12.80 22.45
CA ALA A 187 -3.54 13.81 23.32
C ALA A 187 -4.32 13.21 24.52
N ALA A 188 -4.89 12.00 24.33
CA ALA A 188 -5.53 11.23 25.38
C ALA A 188 -4.53 10.50 26.31
N GLY A 189 -3.22 10.59 26.03
CA GLY A 189 -2.18 9.93 26.82
C GLY A 189 -2.02 8.43 26.54
N GLU A 190 -2.50 7.96 25.38
CA GLU A 190 -2.36 6.56 24.99
C GLU A 190 -0.91 6.25 24.56
N GLU A 191 -0.40 5.10 24.97
CA GLU A 191 0.86 4.58 24.45
C GLU A 191 0.65 3.99 23.06
N LEU A 192 1.47 4.43 22.11
CA LEU A 192 1.45 3.92 20.74
C LEU A 192 2.34 2.69 20.63
N SER A 193 1.82 1.63 20.01
CA SER A 193 2.63 0.47 19.63
C SER A 193 3.71 0.86 18.60
N PRO A 194 4.78 0.06 18.41
CA PRO A 194 5.76 0.29 17.35
C PRO A 194 5.11 0.45 15.97
N ARG A 195 4.09 -0.34 15.69
CA ARG A 195 3.33 -0.25 14.45
C ARG A 195 2.56 1.08 14.33
N ASP A 196 1.91 1.52 15.40
CA ASP A 196 1.19 2.80 15.39
C ASP A 196 2.15 3.98 15.19
N LEU A 197 3.33 3.96 15.81
CA LEU A 197 4.38 4.97 15.60
C LEU A 197 4.82 5.02 14.14
N PHE A 198 5.04 3.84 13.51
CA PHE A 198 5.41 3.75 12.11
C PHE A 198 4.35 4.36 11.18
N TYR A 199 3.07 4.01 11.37
CA TYR A 199 2.00 4.55 10.55
C TYR A 199 1.70 6.02 10.86
N TYR A 200 1.80 6.45 12.11
CA TYR A 200 1.67 7.86 12.46
C TYR A 200 2.77 8.71 11.81
N ALA A 201 3.99 8.20 11.74
CA ALA A 201 5.08 8.85 11.02
C ALA A 201 4.78 8.96 9.51
N ASN A 202 4.24 7.89 8.88
CA ASN A 202 3.83 7.91 7.49
C ASN A 202 2.73 8.96 7.24
N GLU A 203 1.66 8.97 8.06
CA GLU A 203 0.57 9.94 7.96
C GLU A 203 1.08 11.38 8.15
N SER A 204 2.02 11.60 9.08
CA SER A 204 2.63 12.91 9.29
C SER A 204 3.44 13.36 8.07
N MET A 205 4.20 12.45 7.45
CA MET A 205 4.95 12.72 6.23
C MET A 205 4.02 13.03 5.05
N ASP A 206 2.98 12.24 4.84
CA ASP A 206 2.02 12.40 3.75
C ASP A 206 1.24 13.73 3.88
N ASN A 207 1.03 14.20 5.11
CA ASN A 207 0.48 15.53 5.42
C ASN A 207 1.56 16.63 5.49
N GLN A 208 2.78 16.37 4.98
CA GLN A 208 3.90 17.32 4.90
C GLN A 208 4.38 17.87 6.26
N LYS A 209 4.05 17.19 7.37
CA LYS A 209 4.52 17.52 8.72
C LYS A 209 5.88 16.88 8.98
N TYR A 210 6.89 17.28 8.20
CA TYR A 210 8.19 16.60 8.16
C TYR A 210 8.92 16.58 9.52
N ASN A 211 8.81 17.65 10.32
CA ASN A 211 9.43 17.67 11.65
C ASN A 211 8.81 16.64 12.60
N ASP A 212 7.46 16.53 12.59
CA ASP A 212 6.74 15.54 13.40
C ASP A 212 7.07 14.12 12.92
N ALA A 213 7.10 13.91 11.59
CA ALA A 213 7.46 12.64 11.00
C ALA A 213 8.89 12.20 11.39
N VAL A 214 9.86 13.12 11.41
CA VAL A 214 11.23 12.83 11.86
C VAL A 214 11.24 12.31 13.30
N LEU A 215 10.59 13.00 14.23
CA LEU A 215 10.53 12.59 15.63
C LEU A 215 9.90 11.19 15.79
N LEU A 216 8.81 10.93 15.07
CA LEU A 216 8.09 9.67 15.12
C LEU A 216 8.92 8.51 14.53
N TYR A 217 9.56 8.71 13.35
CA TYR A 217 10.44 7.70 12.77
C TYR A 217 11.65 7.43 13.65
N GLU A 218 12.28 8.46 14.22
CA GLU A 218 13.38 8.27 15.16
C GLU A 218 12.95 7.49 16.39
N THR A 219 11.79 7.82 16.98
CA THR A 219 11.22 7.10 18.10
C THR A 219 10.99 5.63 17.75
N PHE A 220 10.36 5.34 16.60
CA PHE A 220 10.13 3.98 16.12
C PHE A 220 11.44 3.20 15.90
N LEU A 221 12.42 3.82 15.23
CA LEU A 221 13.70 3.18 14.91
C LEU A 221 14.61 2.96 16.13
N ASN A 222 14.35 3.63 17.23
CA ASN A 222 15.07 3.45 18.50
C ASN A 222 14.44 2.37 19.39
N GLN A 223 13.26 1.85 19.04
CA GLN A 223 12.68 0.71 19.74
C GLN A 223 13.35 -0.60 19.29
N ASP A 224 13.53 -1.53 20.21
CA ASP A 224 14.05 -2.88 19.88
C ASP A 224 13.00 -3.69 19.13
N GLU A 225 11.74 -3.48 19.44
CA GLU A 225 10.59 -4.10 18.81
C GLU A 225 10.25 -3.50 17.43
N GLY A 226 9.40 -4.17 16.70
CA GLY A 226 8.93 -3.76 15.37
C GLY A 226 9.49 -4.64 14.25
N TRP A 227 8.72 -4.76 13.18
CA TRP A 227 9.10 -5.61 12.06
C TRP A 227 10.25 -4.99 11.26
N TYR A 228 11.28 -5.80 10.97
CA TYR A 228 12.51 -5.31 10.33
C TYR A 228 12.27 -4.69 8.95
N GLU A 229 11.26 -5.16 8.18
CA GLU A 229 10.89 -4.55 6.89
C GLU A 229 10.32 -3.13 7.08
N GLU A 230 9.51 -2.91 8.12
CA GLU A 230 9.04 -1.57 8.49
C GLU A 230 10.21 -0.68 8.91
N LYS A 231 11.22 -1.23 9.62
CA LYS A 231 12.43 -0.47 9.99
C LYS A 231 13.28 -0.07 8.78
N ILE A 232 13.45 -0.97 7.81
CA ILE A 232 14.15 -0.66 6.55
C ILE A 232 13.42 0.46 5.78
N TYR A 233 12.09 0.34 5.67
CA TYR A 233 11.27 1.33 4.99
C TYR A 233 11.28 2.67 5.71
N ALA A 234 11.15 2.69 7.05
CA ALA A 234 11.20 3.88 7.89
C ALA A 234 12.53 4.63 7.77
N CYS A 235 13.66 3.91 7.67
CA CYS A 235 14.96 4.54 7.41
C CYS A 235 14.97 5.36 6.12
N GLY A 236 14.40 4.82 5.05
CA GLY A 236 14.29 5.55 3.78
C GLY A 236 13.35 6.75 3.88
N LYS A 237 12.19 6.59 4.52
CA LYS A 237 11.23 7.69 4.73
C LYS A 237 11.78 8.80 5.63
N LEU A 238 12.52 8.44 6.67
CA LEU A 238 13.24 9.39 7.50
C LEU A 238 14.26 10.18 6.67
N GLY A 239 14.98 9.50 5.77
CA GLY A 239 15.87 10.16 4.81
C GLY A 239 15.13 11.14 3.91
N ASP A 240 13.97 10.74 3.37
CA ASP A 240 13.12 11.63 2.56
C ASP A 240 12.67 12.87 3.36
N CYS A 241 12.29 12.70 4.65
CA CYS A 241 11.92 13.82 5.54
C CYS A 241 13.09 14.78 5.77
N TYR A 242 14.27 14.25 6.10
CA TYR A 242 15.46 15.08 6.27
C TYR A 242 15.86 15.82 4.99
N ALA A 243 15.75 15.17 3.83
CA ALA A 243 15.99 15.81 2.54
C ALA A 243 15.03 16.98 2.28
N LYS A 244 13.72 16.81 2.60
CA LYS A 244 12.71 17.88 2.51
C LYS A 244 13.00 19.07 3.44
N LEU A 245 13.67 18.81 4.56
CA LEU A 245 14.12 19.83 5.51
C LEU A 245 15.49 20.43 5.15
N GLY A 246 16.15 20.00 4.07
CA GLY A 246 17.48 20.46 3.65
C GLY A 246 18.62 19.92 4.51
N LEU A 247 18.36 18.90 5.33
CA LEU A 247 19.35 18.29 6.24
C LEU A 247 20.04 17.09 5.56
N TRP A 248 20.80 17.37 4.52
CA TRP A 248 21.32 16.38 3.56
C TRP A 248 22.19 15.28 4.20
N GLU A 249 23.06 15.63 5.15
CA GLU A 249 23.91 14.65 5.83
C GLU A 249 23.07 13.66 6.62
N LYS A 250 22.11 14.17 7.42
CA LYS A 250 21.18 13.33 8.16
C LYS A 250 20.30 12.47 7.24
N ALA A 251 19.96 12.98 6.05
CA ALA A 251 19.18 12.22 5.07
C ALA A 251 19.94 10.98 4.58
N VAL A 252 21.23 11.13 4.25
CA VAL A 252 22.10 10.00 3.85
C VAL A 252 22.29 9.02 5.02
N GLU A 253 22.58 9.52 6.22
CA GLU A 253 22.75 8.71 7.43
C GLU A 253 21.50 7.88 7.73
N ALA A 254 20.32 8.49 7.62
CA ALA A 254 19.04 7.81 7.84
C ALA A 254 18.82 6.65 6.84
N CYS A 255 19.04 6.89 5.54
CA CYS A 255 18.94 5.84 4.53
C CYS A 255 19.96 4.71 4.78
N ALA A 256 21.22 5.06 5.10
CA ALA A 256 22.28 4.10 5.38
C ALA A 256 22.03 3.26 6.65
N LYS A 257 21.29 3.81 7.64
CA LYS A 257 20.88 3.06 8.85
C LYS A 257 20.13 1.77 8.51
N SER A 258 19.44 1.72 7.37
CA SER A 258 18.75 0.51 6.90
C SER A 258 19.68 -0.70 6.67
N PHE A 259 20.95 -0.46 6.38
CA PHE A 259 21.96 -1.50 6.13
C PHE A 259 22.31 -2.32 7.40
N ARG A 260 21.83 -1.88 8.57
CA ARG A 260 21.93 -2.66 9.83
C ARG A 260 20.95 -3.82 9.87
N TYR A 261 19.87 -3.76 9.07
CA TYR A 261 18.79 -4.74 9.09
C TYR A 261 18.91 -5.76 7.95
N ASP A 262 19.44 -5.33 6.80
CA ASP A 262 19.65 -6.20 5.63
C ASP A 262 20.69 -5.57 4.69
N VAL A 263 21.06 -6.30 3.62
CA VAL A 263 21.83 -5.76 2.49
C VAL A 263 21.16 -4.49 1.94
N PRO A 264 21.92 -3.56 1.34
CA PRO A 264 21.34 -2.36 0.78
C PRO A 264 20.16 -2.67 -0.15
N ARG A 265 19.03 -2.00 0.06
CA ARG A 265 17.85 -2.09 -0.81
C ARG A 265 17.95 -1.06 -1.93
N GLY A 266 17.52 -1.45 -3.13
CA GLY A 266 17.54 -0.54 -4.29
C GLY A 266 16.77 0.76 -4.05
N GLU A 267 15.68 0.72 -3.28
CA GLU A 267 14.92 1.90 -2.87
C GLU A 267 15.77 2.90 -2.10
N ASN A 268 16.54 2.44 -1.10
CA ASN A 268 17.35 3.30 -0.27
C ASN A 268 18.62 3.78 -1.02
N CYS A 269 19.20 2.94 -1.88
CA CYS A 269 20.27 3.37 -2.79
C CYS A 269 19.76 4.47 -3.74
N THR A 270 18.59 4.30 -4.32
CA THR A 270 17.96 5.31 -5.20
C THR A 270 17.69 6.62 -4.46
N ARG A 271 17.20 6.57 -3.20
CA ARG A 271 17.02 7.77 -2.36
C ARG A 271 18.32 8.51 -2.12
N ILE A 272 19.39 7.80 -1.76
CA ILE A 272 20.71 8.43 -1.57
C ILE A 272 21.19 9.07 -2.89
N GLY A 273 20.97 8.40 -4.01
CA GLY A 273 21.24 8.96 -5.34
C GLY A 273 20.51 10.29 -5.58
N TYR A 274 19.22 10.37 -5.26
CA TYR A 274 18.45 11.63 -5.35
C TYR A 274 18.98 12.71 -4.41
N ILE A 275 19.33 12.36 -3.15
CA ILE A 275 19.89 13.31 -2.18
C ILE A 275 21.19 13.95 -2.73
N TYR A 276 22.06 13.17 -3.35
CA TYR A 276 23.28 13.71 -3.98
C TYR A 276 22.97 14.49 -5.26
N MET A 277 21.99 14.05 -6.05
CA MET A 277 21.56 14.76 -7.26
C MET A 277 21.00 16.16 -6.93
N ASP A 278 20.19 16.29 -5.88
CA ASP A 278 19.66 17.56 -5.39
C ASP A 278 20.76 18.52 -4.92
N GLN A 279 21.86 17.98 -4.41
CA GLN A 279 23.07 18.72 -4.07
C GLN A 279 23.98 19.01 -5.30
N GLN A 280 23.57 18.62 -6.50
CA GLN A 280 24.35 18.71 -7.76
C GLN A 280 25.67 17.89 -7.72
N LYS A 281 25.79 16.93 -6.82
CA LYS A 281 26.90 15.97 -6.72
C LYS A 281 26.63 14.77 -7.63
N TYR A 282 26.72 15.02 -8.94
CA TYR A 282 26.25 14.07 -9.94
C TYR A 282 27.06 12.76 -10.01
N ASN A 283 28.37 12.81 -9.73
CA ASN A 283 29.20 11.60 -9.72
C ASN A 283 28.85 10.67 -8.55
N GLU A 284 28.60 11.23 -7.37
CA GLU A 284 28.15 10.49 -6.20
C GLU A 284 26.73 9.93 -6.44
N ALA A 285 25.85 10.72 -7.05
CA ALA A 285 24.51 10.28 -7.41
C ALA A 285 24.55 9.07 -8.36
N ILE A 286 25.40 9.12 -9.40
CA ILE A 286 25.60 8.04 -10.37
C ILE A 286 26.06 6.77 -9.66
N PHE A 287 26.99 6.86 -8.71
CA PHE A 287 27.45 5.69 -7.94
C PHE A 287 26.31 4.99 -7.24
N TRP A 288 25.45 5.75 -6.54
CA TRP A 288 24.31 5.19 -5.81
C TRP A 288 23.20 4.65 -6.70
N PHE A 289 22.89 5.34 -7.81
CA PHE A 289 21.95 4.81 -8.81
C PHE A 289 22.46 3.54 -9.47
N LYS A 290 23.76 3.46 -9.76
CA LYS A 290 24.36 2.22 -10.29
C LYS A 290 24.26 1.09 -9.28
N LEU A 291 24.60 1.32 -8.02
CA LEU A 291 24.47 0.34 -6.95
C LEU A 291 23.04 -0.16 -6.83
N ALA A 292 22.03 0.73 -6.95
CA ALA A 292 20.63 0.35 -6.90
C ALA A 292 20.25 -0.70 -7.97
N THR A 293 20.90 -0.70 -9.14
CA THR A 293 20.67 -1.67 -10.20
C THR A 293 21.42 -2.99 -10.03
N GLU A 294 22.40 -3.05 -9.13
CA GLU A 294 23.26 -4.21 -8.88
C GLU A 294 22.86 -5.01 -7.64
N VAL A 295 22.13 -4.39 -6.69
CA VAL A 295 21.66 -5.09 -5.48
C VAL A 295 20.49 -6.03 -5.79
N PRO A 296 20.33 -7.12 -5.01
CA PRO A 296 19.26 -8.08 -5.23
C PRO A 296 17.89 -7.47 -4.94
N LEU A 297 16.89 -7.79 -5.78
CA LEU A 297 15.50 -7.40 -5.55
C LEU A 297 14.91 -8.15 -4.35
N ALA A 298 14.38 -7.41 -3.39
CA ALA A 298 13.70 -7.94 -2.21
C ALA A 298 12.24 -8.32 -2.53
N LYS A 299 12.06 -9.43 -3.27
CA LYS A 299 10.75 -9.84 -3.81
C LYS A 299 9.67 -10.07 -2.75
N ASP A 300 10.08 -10.50 -1.55
CA ASP A 300 9.17 -10.84 -0.46
C ASP A 300 8.84 -9.64 0.43
N SER A 301 9.51 -8.50 0.23
CA SER A 301 9.21 -7.27 0.95
C SER A 301 7.90 -6.65 0.46
N PRO A 302 6.96 -6.30 1.34
CA PRO A 302 5.73 -5.60 0.95
C PRO A 302 5.99 -4.15 0.49
N PHE A 303 7.20 -3.63 0.75
CA PHE A 303 7.60 -2.27 0.42
C PHE A 303 8.52 -2.20 -0.81
N HIS A 304 8.75 -3.32 -1.50
CA HIS A 304 9.64 -3.34 -2.66
C HIS A 304 9.05 -2.56 -3.84
N SER A 305 9.93 -1.86 -4.55
CA SER A 305 9.62 -1.13 -5.78
C SER A 305 10.53 -1.61 -6.91
N PRO A 306 10.07 -2.49 -7.81
CA PRO A 306 10.89 -2.97 -8.91
C PRO A 306 11.50 -1.86 -9.77
N ALA A 307 10.83 -0.71 -9.88
CA ALA A 307 11.33 0.45 -10.58
C ALA A 307 12.66 0.97 -10.01
N SER A 308 12.85 0.87 -8.69
CA SER A 308 14.07 1.31 -8.01
C SER A 308 15.29 0.43 -8.26
N TYR A 309 15.11 -0.73 -8.88
CA TYR A 309 16.18 -1.67 -9.27
C TYR A 309 16.39 -1.72 -10.79
N THR A 310 15.55 -1.05 -11.57
CA THR A 310 15.51 -1.19 -13.01
C THR A 310 15.56 0.18 -13.70
N TRP A 311 14.47 0.61 -14.30
CA TRP A 311 14.45 1.78 -15.17
C TRP A 311 14.67 3.13 -14.48
N LEU A 312 14.23 3.26 -13.23
CA LEU A 312 14.27 4.54 -12.52
C LEU A 312 15.73 5.02 -12.28
N PRO A 313 16.65 4.20 -11.71
CA PRO A 313 18.06 4.57 -11.59
C PRO A 313 18.70 4.89 -12.94
N TYR A 314 18.43 4.12 -14.00
CA TYR A 314 18.97 4.40 -15.33
C TYR A 314 18.52 5.75 -15.86
N LEU A 315 17.23 6.09 -15.70
CA LEU A 315 16.72 7.38 -16.10
C LEU A 315 17.39 8.53 -15.32
N GLN A 316 17.68 8.34 -14.02
CA GLN A 316 18.37 9.35 -13.22
C GLN A 316 19.86 9.45 -13.61
N MET A 317 20.54 8.35 -13.92
CA MET A 317 21.90 8.39 -14.47
C MET A 317 21.95 9.11 -15.80
N CYS A 318 20.95 8.98 -16.67
CA CYS A 318 20.82 9.77 -17.89
C CYS A 318 20.86 11.27 -17.57
N ILE A 319 20.07 11.72 -16.58
CA ILE A 319 20.02 13.12 -16.18
C ILE A 319 21.39 13.57 -15.62
N CYS A 320 22.00 12.78 -14.74
CA CYS A 320 23.29 13.10 -14.15
C CYS A 320 24.40 13.25 -15.21
N TYR A 321 24.53 12.27 -16.12
CA TYR A 321 25.51 12.34 -17.21
C TYR A 321 25.26 13.52 -18.14
N SER A 322 24.00 13.84 -18.45
CA SER A 322 23.67 15.03 -19.24
C SER A 322 24.10 16.31 -18.55
N LYS A 323 23.95 16.42 -17.22
CA LYS A 323 24.42 17.56 -16.41
C LYS A 323 25.94 17.67 -16.36
N LEU A 324 26.65 16.54 -16.45
CA LEU A 324 28.13 16.50 -16.55
C LEU A 324 28.64 16.76 -17.97
N GLY A 325 27.76 16.93 -18.97
CA GLY A 325 28.13 17.14 -20.36
C GLY A 325 28.44 15.86 -21.16
N GLU A 326 28.31 14.68 -20.53
CA GLU A 326 28.61 13.38 -21.12
C GLU A 326 27.39 12.84 -21.90
N GLN A 327 27.06 13.48 -23.02
CA GLN A 327 25.80 13.24 -23.77
C GLN A 327 25.66 11.80 -24.29
N ASP A 328 26.75 11.16 -24.73
CA ASP A 328 26.71 9.78 -25.24
C ASP A 328 26.35 8.79 -24.11
N LYS A 329 26.91 8.96 -22.90
CA LYS A 329 26.53 8.15 -21.76
C LYS A 329 25.10 8.45 -21.32
N ALA A 330 24.70 9.71 -21.32
CA ALA A 330 23.33 10.09 -20.99
C ALA A 330 22.33 9.40 -21.91
N TYR A 331 22.57 9.41 -23.23
CA TYR A 331 21.74 8.71 -24.19
C TYR A 331 21.71 7.20 -23.97
N TYR A 332 22.87 6.59 -23.73
CA TYR A 332 22.98 5.17 -23.42
C TYR A 332 22.09 4.77 -22.23
N TYR A 333 22.14 5.51 -21.14
CA TYR A 333 21.31 5.20 -19.95
C TYR A 333 19.83 5.50 -20.18
N ASN A 334 19.48 6.47 -21.04
CA ASN A 334 18.09 6.66 -21.46
C ASN A 334 17.55 5.42 -22.18
N GLU A 335 18.35 4.83 -23.10
CA GLU A 335 17.93 3.64 -23.84
C GLU A 335 17.91 2.38 -22.96
N LEU A 336 18.77 2.28 -21.95
CA LEU A 336 18.66 1.23 -20.93
C LEU A 336 17.35 1.35 -20.14
N ALA A 337 16.94 2.54 -19.73
CA ALA A 337 15.65 2.74 -19.09
C ALA A 337 14.49 2.37 -20.03
N ALA A 338 14.60 2.72 -21.32
CA ALA A 338 13.62 2.39 -22.34
C ALA A 338 13.42 0.88 -22.53
N SER A 339 14.43 0.07 -22.31
CA SER A 339 14.30 -1.40 -22.41
C SER A 339 13.31 -2.00 -21.40
N TYR A 340 13.06 -1.32 -20.29
CA TYR A 340 12.09 -1.72 -19.26
C TYR A 340 10.71 -1.06 -19.48
N VAL A 341 10.69 0.21 -19.88
CA VAL A 341 9.47 1.02 -19.98
C VAL A 341 9.46 1.82 -21.29
N PRO A 342 9.29 1.17 -22.46
CA PRO A 342 9.50 1.76 -23.78
C PRO A 342 8.61 2.96 -24.09
N ASN A 343 7.42 3.04 -23.47
CA ASN A 343 6.43 4.10 -23.72
C ASN A 343 6.43 5.18 -22.63
N ASN A 344 7.51 5.31 -21.85
CA ASN A 344 7.60 6.33 -20.80
C ASN A 344 7.81 7.72 -21.39
N ALA A 345 6.96 8.67 -21.03
CA ALA A 345 6.96 10.03 -21.58
C ALA A 345 8.30 10.79 -21.35
N ALA A 346 8.96 10.58 -20.19
CA ALA A 346 10.25 11.22 -19.93
C ALA A 346 11.36 10.67 -20.82
N ILE A 347 11.34 9.37 -21.11
CA ILE A 347 12.28 8.72 -22.03
C ILE A 347 12.11 9.26 -23.44
N GLU A 348 10.88 9.39 -23.92
CA GLU A 348 10.59 9.95 -25.23
C GLU A 348 10.96 11.44 -25.32
N TYR A 349 10.75 12.20 -24.26
CA TYR A 349 11.22 13.58 -24.19
C TYR A 349 12.76 13.65 -24.30
N ASN A 350 13.46 12.80 -23.57
CA ASN A 350 14.92 12.74 -23.64
C ASN A 350 15.43 12.35 -25.04
N ARG A 351 14.78 11.39 -25.72
CA ARG A 351 15.11 11.04 -27.13
C ARG A 351 15.03 12.22 -28.06
N LYS A 352 13.99 13.05 -27.92
CA LYS A 352 13.84 14.28 -28.73
C LYS A 352 14.97 15.27 -28.43
N TYR A 353 15.32 15.43 -27.17
CA TYR A 353 16.44 16.27 -26.74
C TYR A 353 17.77 15.82 -27.37
N PHE A 354 18.12 14.53 -27.26
CA PHE A 354 19.35 13.98 -27.77
C PHE A 354 19.47 14.07 -29.31
N ARG A 355 18.37 13.86 -30.06
CA ARG A 355 18.38 14.12 -31.50
C ARG A 355 18.82 15.55 -31.80
N GLY A 356 18.31 16.54 -31.12
CA GLY A 356 18.70 17.93 -31.32
C GLY A 356 20.14 18.24 -30.88
N VAL A 357 20.70 17.51 -29.91
CA VAL A 357 22.10 17.63 -29.48
C VAL A 357 23.02 17.05 -30.55
N PHE A 358 22.78 15.81 -30.98
CA PHE A 358 23.63 15.13 -31.98
C PHE A 358 23.57 15.74 -33.35
N ASP A 359 22.37 16.20 -33.81
CA ASP A 359 22.23 16.94 -35.08
C ASP A 359 23.08 18.22 -35.12
N LYS A 360 23.30 18.85 -33.96
CA LYS A 360 24.17 20.05 -33.88
C LYS A 360 25.65 19.67 -33.83
N GLN A 361 26.00 18.56 -33.21
CA GLN A 361 27.36 18.09 -33.02
C GLN A 361 27.97 17.55 -34.33
N TYR A 362 27.15 17.02 -35.26
CA TYR A 362 27.56 16.43 -36.53
C TYR A 362 27.26 17.33 -37.76
N LYS A 363 26.79 18.57 -37.56
CA LYS A 363 26.62 19.60 -38.59
C LYS A 363 27.85 20.54 -38.71
N VAL A 364 29.06 19.99 -38.51
CA VAL A 364 30.32 20.72 -38.82
C VAL A 364 30.94 20.18 -40.10
#